data_3228b3958cff3a7fd2483cbc66e90ac1
#
_entry.id   3228b3958cff3a7fd2483cbc66e90ac1
#
_cell.length_a   1.000
_cell.length_b   1.000
_cell.length_c   1.000
_cell.angle_alpha   90.00
_cell.angle_beta   90.00
_cell.angle_gamma   90.00
#
_symmetry.space_group_name_H-M   'P 1'
#
loop_
_entity.id
_entity.type
_entity.pdbx_description
1 polymer ?
#
loop_
_entity_poly.entity_id
_entity_poly.type
_entity_poly.pdbx_seq_one_letter_code
_entity_poly.pdbx_strand_id
1 'polypeptide(L)'
;MRDMPVSTSPVSPIKDERVNQVLQRLNASRRFPGREAFGGPSGNDPEAFADYGFSIHPDQGELMYVLCRGMRATRVVDFATSIGMSALYLAAAMRDNGGGLVIGSELVASKAEIARQNLNEAGLAQYADIRVGDARQTLRDVGGPIDFALIDGWPLPDGPSLARTVVELVAPQLRVGGYILNDNAEPDFLEYIRDPANGFISITLPIKRGTELALKIS
;
A
#
# COMPACT_ATOMS: atom_id res chain seq x y z
N MET A 1 -3.01 22.09 16.07
CA MET A 1 -2.38 21.24 15.03
C MET A 1 -3.15 21.54 13.75
N ARG A 2 -2.56 22.23 12.78
CA ARG A 2 -3.27 22.66 11.56
C ARG A 2 -3.56 21.41 10.73
N ASP A 3 -4.83 21.21 10.38
CA ASP A 3 -5.23 20.23 9.39
C ASP A 3 -4.47 20.54 8.10
N MET A 4 -3.65 19.58 7.66
CA MET A 4 -3.03 19.67 6.34
C MET A 4 -4.16 19.59 5.31
N PRO A 5 -4.17 20.48 4.30
CA PRO A 5 -5.21 20.44 3.29
C PRO A 5 -5.21 19.09 2.57
N VAL A 6 -6.40 18.57 2.33
CA VAL A 6 -6.66 17.45 1.41
C VAL A 6 -6.00 17.77 0.07
N SER A 7 -5.50 16.73 -0.63
CA SER A 7 -4.75 16.81 -1.90
C SER A 7 -4.96 18.12 -2.66
N THR A 8 -3.87 18.81 -2.94
CA THR A 8 -3.86 20.04 -3.72
C THR A 8 -3.77 19.79 -5.23
N SER A 9 -3.68 18.53 -5.65
CA SER A 9 -3.66 18.18 -7.09
C SER A 9 -5.06 18.38 -7.67
N PRO A 10 -5.29 19.42 -8.49
CA PRO A 10 -6.61 19.69 -9.04
C PRO A 10 -7.05 18.66 -10.10
N VAL A 11 -6.12 17.81 -10.55
CA VAL A 11 -6.38 16.82 -11.61
C VAL A 11 -5.63 15.52 -11.30
N SER A 12 -6.36 14.41 -11.24
CA SER A 12 -5.75 13.07 -11.10
C SER A 12 -4.74 12.77 -12.22
N PRO A 13 -3.59 12.16 -11.92
CA PRO A 13 -2.66 11.69 -12.95
C PRO A 13 -3.23 10.53 -13.76
N ILE A 14 -4.23 9.80 -13.23
CA ILE A 14 -4.94 8.73 -13.94
C ILE A 14 -5.98 9.35 -14.87
N LYS A 15 -5.91 9.05 -16.17
CA LYS A 15 -6.81 9.62 -17.18
C LYS A 15 -8.15 8.88 -17.32
N ASP A 16 -8.25 7.68 -16.75
CA ASP A 16 -9.45 6.86 -16.83
C ASP A 16 -10.50 7.35 -15.83
N GLU A 17 -11.62 7.83 -16.36
CA GLU A 17 -12.76 8.34 -15.60
C GLU A 17 -13.39 7.29 -14.69
N ARG A 18 -13.48 6.03 -15.16
CA ARG A 18 -14.04 4.92 -14.42
C ARG A 18 -13.23 4.62 -13.14
N VAL A 19 -11.90 4.61 -13.26
CA VAL A 19 -10.99 4.47 -12.11
C VAL A 19 -11.15 5.64 -11.14
N ASN A 20 -11.20 6.88 -11.65
CA ASN A 20 -11.35 8.07 -10.83
C ASN A 20 -12.67 8.08 -10.06
N GLN A 21 -13.78 7.64 -10.66
CA GLN A 21 -15.08 7.53 -9.99
C GLN A 21 -15.03 6.56 -8.80
N VAL A 22 -14.39 5.39 -8.96
CA VAL A 22 -14.23 4.43 -7.86
C VAL A 22 -13.35 5.01 -6.76
N LEU A 23 -12.21 5.63 -7.10
CA LEU A 23 -11.32 6.28 -6.14
C LEU A 23 -12.02 7.39 -5.36
N GLN A 24 -12.79 8.24 -6.03
CA GLN A 24 -13.57 9.32 -5.39
C GLN A 24 -14.62 8.76 -4.44
N ARG A 25 -15.37 7.73 -4.85
CA ARG A 25 -16.35 7.06 -4.01
C ARG A 25 -15.72 6.48 -2.73
N LEU A 26 -14.60 5.77 -2.87
CA LEU A 26 -13.88 5.20 -1.74
C LEU A 26 -13.34 6.29 -0.80
N ASN A 27 -12.81 7.36 -1.35
CA ASN A 27 -12.31 8.47 -0.55
C ASN A 27 -13.44 9.20 0.21
N ALA A 28 -14.59 9.41 -0.43
CA ALA A 28 -15.78 10.03 0.20
C ALA A 28 -16.40 9.17 1.30
N SER A 29 -16.28 7.84 1.19
CA SER A 29 -16.84 6.87 2.15
C SER A 29 -15.86 6.49 3.27
N ARG A 30 -14.69 7.13 3.36
CA ARG A 30 -13.70 6.83 4.40
C ARG A 30 -14.28 7.01 5.79
N ARG A 31 -14.13 5.97 6.62
CA ARG A 31 -14.47 5.99 8.03
C ARG A 31 -13.26 5.56 8.84
N PHE A 32 -13.00 6.26 9.93
CA PHE A 32 -11.96 5.89 10.87
C PHE A 32 -12.62 5.63 12.23
N PRO A 33 -12.26 4.54 12.93
CA PRO A 33 -12.68 4.34 14.29
C PRO A 33 -12.11 5.43 15.20
N GLY A 34 -12.78 5.74 16.31
CA GLY A 34 -12.23 6.60 17.35
C GLY A 34 -10.92 6.04 17.92
N ARG A 35 -10.09 6.90 18.50
CA ARG A 35 -8.80 6.48 19.08
C ARG A 35 -8.96 5.44 20.19
N GLU A 36 -10.07 5.50 20.94
CA GLU A 36 -10.44 4.55 21.98
C GLU A 36 -10.61 3.12 21.45
N ALA A 37 -11.01 2.96 20.19
CA ALA A 37 -11.16 1.64 19.58
C ALA A 37 -9.83 0.86 19.48
N PHE A 38 -8.73 1.57 19.24
CA PHE A 38 -7.40 0.97 19.17
C PHE A 38 -6.78 0.65 20.55
N GLY A 39 -7.30 1.23 21.63
CA GLY A 39 -6.86 0.97 23.01
C GLY A 39 -7.69 -0.09 23.73
N GLY A 40 -8.74 -0.62 23.10
CA GLY A 40 -9.63 -1.62 23.68
C GLY A 40 -9.10 -3.06 23.54
N PRO A 41 -9.80 -4.05 24.15
CA PRO A 41 -9.40 -5.46 24.09
C PRO A 41 -9.24 -6.03 22.68
N SER A 42 -9.96 -5.50 21.71
CA SER A 42 -9.93 -5.91 20.29
C SER A 42 -9.09 -4.95 19.41
N GLY A 43 -8.39 -3.98 20.00
CA GLY A 43 -7.68 -2.93 19.27
C GLY A 43 -6.55 -3.43 18.35
N ASN A 44 -6.10 -4.67 18.55
CA ASN A 44 -5.07 -5.33 17.76
C ASN A 44 -5.63 -6.44 16.84
N ASP A 45 -6.96 -6.65 16.85
CA ASP A 45 -7.61 -7.64 15.99
C ASP A 45 -8.12 -6.97 14.72
N PRO A 46 -7.54 -7.22 13.54
CA PRO A 46 -7.99 -6.64 12.28
C PRO A 46 -9.44 -6.99 11.91
N GLU A 47 -9.96 -8.14 12.34
CA GLU A 47 -11.36 -8.55 12.11
C GLU A 47 -12.36 -7.64 12.86
N ALA A 48 -11.98 -7.11 14.01
CA ALA A 48 -12.81 -6.16 14.75
C ALA A 48 -13.04 -4.84 13.97
N PHE A 49 -12.22 -4.60 12.94
CA PHE A 49 -12.27 -3.42 12.06
C PHE A 49 -12.67 -3.77 10.62
N ALA A 50 -13.36 -4.91 10.42
CA ALA A 50 -13.80 -5.34 9.09
C ALA A 50 -14.65 -4.30 8.36
N ASP A 51 -15.50 -3.57 9.08
CA ASP A 51 -16.40 -2.54 8.54
C ASP A 51 -15.70 -1.20 8.23
N TYR A 52 -14.42 -1.06 8.57
CA TYR A 52 -13.64 0.17 8.32
C TYR A 52 -12.73 0.00 7.12
N GLY A 53 -12.92 0.83 6.10
CA GLY A 53 -12.05 0.90 4.94
C GLY A 53 -10.83 1.76 5.21
N PHE A 54 -9.83 1.23 5.93
CA PHE A 54 -8.54 1.91 6.05
C PHE A 54 -7.93 2.07 4.66
N SER A 55 -7.40 3.23 4.37
CA SER A 55 -6.84 3.50 3.06
C SER A 55 -5.73 4.55 3.15
N ILE A 56 -4.79 4.44 2.23
CA ILE A 56 -3.73 5.43 2.02
C ILE A 56 -4.32 6.82 1.72
N HIS A 57 -3.50 7.85 1.89
CA HIS A 57 -3.87 9.20 1.44
C HIS A 57 -3.86 9.25 -0.11
N PRO A 58 -4.75 10.02 -0.76
CA PRO A 58 -4.75 10.17 -2.22
C PRO A 58 -3.39 10.58 -2.79
N ASP A 59 -2.67 11.51 -2.14
CA ASP A 59 -1.33 11.96 -2.57
C ASP A 59 -0.32 10.80 -2.59
N GLN A 60 -0.43 9.83 -1.67
CA GLN A 60 0.40 8.62 -1.69
C GLN A 60 0.05 7.74 -2.90
N GLY A 61 -1.25 7.59 -3.19
CA GLY A 61 -1.73 6.85 -4.34
C GLY A 61 -1.24 7.44 -5.66
N GLU A 62 -1.36 8.75 -5.81
CA GLU A 62 -0.86 9.48 -6.98
C GLU A 62 0.66 9.35 -7.13
N LEU A 63 1.41 9.48 -6.02
CA LEU A 63 2.85 9.27 -6.01
C LEU A 63 3.22 7.85 -6.47
N MET A 64 2.56 6.83 -5.92
CA MET A 64 2.79 5.43 -6.31
C MET A 64 2.50 5.20 -7.79
N TYR A 65 1.37 5.73 -8.29
CA TYR A 65 1.04 5.65 -9.71
C TYR A 65 2.15 6.27 -10.58
N VAL A 66 2.58 7.49 -10.27
CA VAL A 66 3.62 8.21 -11.06
C VAL A 66 4.95 7.47 -11.00
N LEU A 67 5.38 6.98 -9.83
CA LEU A 67 6.61 6.19 -9.69
C LEU A 67 6.55 4.90 -10.53
N CYS A 68 5.47 4.12 -10.39
CA CYS A 68 5.28 2.88 -11.15
C CYS A 68 5.22 3.12 -12.67
N ARG A 69 4.64 4.26 -13.11
CA ARG A 69 4.65 4.67 -14.52
C ARG A 69 6.06 5.03 -14.99
N GLY A 70 6.79 5.84 -14.20
CA GLY A 70 8.13 6.29 -14.55
C GLY A 70 9.15 5.15 -14.69
N MET A 71 9.08 4.16 -13.79
CA MET A 71 9.96 2.98 -13.84
C MET A 71 9.46 1.85 -14.76
N ARG A 72 8.28 2.00 -15.39
CA ARG A 72 7.61 0.95 -16.18
C ARG A 72 7.45 -0.34 -15.38
N ALA A 73 6.99 -0.21 -14.14
CA ALA A 73 6.79 -1.35 -13.25
C ALA A 73 5.87 -2.39 -13.87
N THR A 74 6.18 -3.65 -13.68
CA THR A 74 5.41 -4.81 -14.17
C THR A 74 4.98 -5.75 -13.05
N ARG A 75 5.62 -5.67 -11.88
CA ARG A 75 5.28 -6.47 -10.71
C ARG A 75 5.43 -5.64 -9.45
N VAL A 76 4.34 -5.50 -8.71
CA VAL A 76 4.31 -4.68 -7.50
C VAL A 76 3.62 -5.41 -6.36
N VAL A 77 4.01 -5.11 -5.13
CA VAL A 77 3.41 -5.65 -3.90
C VAL A 77 2.59 -4.56 -3.22
N ASP A 78 1.42 -4.93 -2.72
CA ASP A 78 0.49 -4.09 -1.95
C ASP A 78 0.17 -4.79 -0.61
N PHE A 79 0.94 -4.48 0.42
CA PHE A 79 0.71 -5.04 1.76
C PHE A 79 -0.33 -4.23 2.51
N ALA A 80 -1.32 -4.94 3.09
CA ALA A 80 -2.51 -4.43 3.74
C ALA A 80 -3.46 -3.71 2.76
N THR A 81 -3.85 -4.44 1.72
CA THR A 81 -4.69 -3.94 0.62
C THR A 81 -6.02 -3.33 1.07
N SER A 82 -6.57 -3.76 2.23
CA SER A 82 -7.84 -3.30 2.75
C SER A 82 -8.95 -3.41 1.68
N ILE A 83 -9.72 -2.36 1.46
CA ILE A 83 -10.80 -2.30 0.45
C ILE A 83 -10.29 -1.93 -0.96
N GLY A 84 -8.96 -1.90 -1.19
CA GLY A 84 -8.34 -1.81 -2.49
C GLY A 84 -8.00 -0.41 -3.00
N MET A 85 -7.94 0.63 -2.14
CA MET A 85 -7.58 1.98 -2.59
C MET A 85 -6.19 2.03 -3.23
N SER A 86 -5.17 1.46 -2.56
CA SER A 86 -3.80 1.36 -3.06
C SER A 86 -3.73 0.50 -4.32
N ALA A 87 -4.39 -0.67 -4.28
CA ALA A 87 -4.44 -1.60 -5.40
C ALA A 87 -4.99 -0.95 -6.68
N LEU A 88 -5.97 -0.05 -6.59
CA LEU A 88 -6.52 0.68 -7.74
C LEU A 88 -5.48 1.58 -8.42
N TYR A 89 -4.70 2.36 -7.64
CA TYR A 89 -3.62 3.19 -8.19
C TYR A 89 -2.53 2.34 -8.85
N LEU A 90 -2.12 1.26 -8.17
CA LEU A 90 -1.08 0.36 -8.67
C LEU A 90 -1.55 -0.42 -9.91
N ALA A 91 -2.77 -0.97 -9.90
CA ALA A 91 -3.33 -1.71 -11.05
C ALA A 91 -3.58 -0.80 -12.26
N ALA A 92 -3.97 0.46 -12.05
CA ALA A 92 -4.04 1.45 -13.12
C ALA A 92 -2.65 1.69 -13.75
N ALA A 93 -1.59 1.77 -12.92
CA ALA A 93 -0.22 1.89 -13.44
C ALA A 93 0.20 0.67 -14.24
N MET A 94 -0.13 -0.55 -13.79
CA MET A 94 0.16 -1.80 -14.52
C MET A 94 -0.53 -1.80 -15.89
N ARG A 95 -1.83 -1.50 -15.92
CA ARG A 95 -2.59 -1.37 -17.19
C ARG A 95 -1.93 -0.38 -18.15
N ASP A 96 -1.64 0.81 -17.64
CA ASP A 96 -1.14 1.93 -18.46
C ASP A 96 0.34 1.73 -18.87
N ASN A 97 1.06 0.80 -18.25
CA ASN A 97 2.39 0.34 -18.68
C ASN A 97 2.33 -0.72 -19.80
N GLY A 98 1.11 -1.19 -20.15
CA GLY A 98 0.91 -2.22 -21.15
C GLY A 98 0.83 -3.63 -20.58
N GLY A 99 0.75 -3.79 -19.27
CA GLY A 99 0.64 -5.05 -18.54
C GLY A 99 1.42 -5.06 -17.24
N GLY A 100 1.18 -6.08 -16.43
CA GLY A 100 1.82 -6.25 -15.12
C GLY A 100 0.82 -6.77 -14.09
N LEU A 101 1.29 -6.99 -12.86
CA LEU A 101 0.50 -7.56 -11.78
C LEU A 101 0.78 -6.90 -10.44
N VAL A 102 -0.28 -6.53 -9.75
CA VAL A 102 -0.29 -6.17 -8.34
C VAL A 102 -0.52 -7.43 -7.52
N ILE A 103 0.37 -7.75 -6.59
CA ILE A 103 0.17 -8.82 -5.61
C ILE A 103 -0.26 -8.16 -4.31
N GLY A 104 -1.56 -8.18 -4.03
CA GLY A 104 -2.14 -7.64 -2.81
C GLY A 104 -2.22 -8.72 -1.72
N SER A 105 -2.03 -8.32 -0.47
CA SER A 105 -2.21 -9.17 0.70
C SER A 105 -3.14 -8.50 1.70
N GLU A 106 -4.26 -9.17 2.04
CA GLU A 106 -5.24 -8.70 3.01
C GLU A 106 -5.64 -9.85 3.94
N LEU A 107 -5.57 -9.57 5.24
CA LEU A 107 -5.90 -10.59 6.25
C LEU A 107 -7.41 -10.83 6.35
N VAL A 108 -8.21 -9.76 6.29
CA VAL A 108 -9.66 -9.78 6.46
C VAL A 108 -10.34 -10.15 5.15
N ALA A 109 -10.91 -11.35 5.07
CA ALA A 109 -11.47 -11.90 3.83
C ALA A 109 -12.57 -11.02 3.21
N SER A 110 -13.43 -10.41 4.04
CA SER A 110 -14.49 -9.50 3.57
C SER A 110 -13.92 -8.24 2.90
N LYS A 111 -12.83 -7.67 3.42
CA LYS A 111 -12.14 -6.52 2.81
C LYS A 111 -11.49 -6.90 1.48
N ALA A 112 -10.84 -8.05 1.43
CA ALA A 112 -10.25 -8.55 0.18
C ALA A 112 -11.30 -8.74 -0.93
N GLU A 113 -12.50 -9.21 -0.56
CA GLU A 113 -13.61 -9.33 -1.51
C GLU A 113 -14.10 -7.96 -1.99
N ILE A 114 -14.24 -6.99 -1.10
CA ILE A 114 -14.56 -5.60 -1.46
C ILE A 114 -13.48 -5.01 -2.40
N ALA A 115 -12.20 -5.28 -2.12
CA ALA A 115 -11.10 -4.84 -3.00
C ALA A 115 -11.22 -5.42 -4.41
N ARG A 116 -11.54 -6.72 -4.54
CA ARG A 116 -11.77 -7.36 -5.86
C ARG A 116 -12.97 -6.75 -6.59
N GLN A 117 -14.07 -6.46 -5.88
CA GLN A 117 -15.24 -5.80 -6.45
C GLN A 117 -14.90 -4.40 -6.95
N ASN A 118 -14.15 -3.60 -6.18
CA ASN A 118 -13.70 -2.27 -6.57
C ASN A 118 -12.78 -2.31 -7.80
N LEU A 119 -11.84 -3.26 -7.85
CA LEU A 119 -10.98 -3.49 -9.01
C LEU A 119 -11.78 -3.90 -10.25
N ASN A 120 -12.79 -4.76 -10.09
CA ASN A 120 -13.67 -5.16 -11.18
C ASN A 120 -14.51 -3.99 -11.69
N GLU A 121 -15.11 -3.20 -10.78
CA GLU A 121 -15.85 -1.98 -11.13
C GLU A 121 -14.98 -0.98 -11.89
N ALA A 122 -13.71 -0.83 -11.50
CA ALA A 122 -12.74 0.02 -12.20
C ALA A 122 -12.20 -0.58 -13.52
N GLY A 123 -12.54 -1.83 -13.87
CA GLY A 123 -12.01 -2.52 -15.04
C GLY A 123 -10.55 -2.93 -14.93
N LEU A 124 -10.07 -3.15 -13.70
CA LEU A 124 -8.67 -3.44 -13.39
C LEU A 124 -8.43 -4.84 -12.82
N ALA A 125 -9.45 -5.69 -12.73
CA ALA A 125 -9.38 -6.99 -12.06
C ALA A 125 -8.25 -7.89 -12.61
N GLN A 126 -7.96 -7.86 -13.91
CA GLN A 126 -6.91 -8.67 -14.52
C GLN A 126 -5.48 -8.22 -14.18
N TYR A 127 -5.33 -7.06 -13.55
CA TYR A 127 -4.03 -6.49 -13.16
C TYR A 127 -3.72 -6.65 -11.67
N ALA A 128 -4.55 -7.41 -10.92
CA ALA A 128 -4.36 -7.60 -9.50
C ALA A 128 -4.71 -9.03 -9.04
N ASP A 129 -3.84 -9.60 -8.21
CA ASP A 129 -4.03 -10.84 -7.45
C ASP A 129 -4.12 -10.48 -5.97
N ILE A 130 -5.34 -10.41 -5.43
CA ILE A 130 -5.55 -10.09 -4.02
C ILE A 130 -5.63 -11.40 -3.24
N ARG A 131 -4.60 -11.66 -2.44
CA ARG A 131 -4.44 -12.87 -1.63
C ARG A 131 -4.99 -12.64 -0.23
N VAL A 132 -5.83 -13.57 0.24
CA VAL A 132 -6.38 -13.54 1.60
C VAL A 132 -5.46 -14.30 2.54
N GLY A 133 -5.12 -13.69 3.66
CA GLY A 133 -4.35 -14.32 4.72
C GLY A 133 -3.17 -13.47 5.21
N ASP A 134 -2.40 -14.08 6.09
CA ASP A 134 -1.22 -13.46 6.69
C ASP A 134 -0.16 -13.14 5.62
N ALA A 135 0.26 -11.88 5.55
CA ALA A 135 1.26 -11.41 4.61
C ALA A 135 2.59 -12.17 4.71
N ARG A 136 2.94 -12.64 5.90
CA ARG A 136 4.13 -13.50 6.13
C ARG A 136 4.07 -14.83 5.37
N GLN A 137 2.89 -15.22 4.89
CA GLN A 137 2.68 -16.40 4.05
C GLN A 137 2.37 -16.00 2.61
N THR A 138 1.45 -15.08 2.41
CA THR A 138 0.92 -14.70 1.09
C THR A 138 1.95 -13.97 0.22
N LEU A 139 2.95 -13.31 0.82
CA LEU A 139 4.02 -12.57 0.12
C LEU A 139 5.37 -13.30 0.06
N ARG A 140 5.44 -14.58 0.51
CA ARG A 140 6.69 -15.36 0.42
C ARG A 140 7.16 -15.58 -1.00
N ASP A 141 6.22 -15.84 -1.89
CA ASP A 141 6.48 -15.99 -3.31
C ASP A 141 5.53 -15.09 -4.09
N VAL A 142 6.09 -14.09 -4.71
CA VAL A 142 5.37 -13.12 -5.54
C VAL A 142 5.60 -13.35 -7.04
N GLY A 143 6.20 -14.49 -7.40
CA GLY A 143 6.36 -14.94 -8.79
C GLY A 143 7.47 -14.24 -9.57
N GLY A 144 8.45 -13.68 -8.88
CA GLY A 144 9.64 -13.05 -9.50
C GLY A 144 10.01 -11.70 -8.89
N PRO A 145 11.05 -11.05 -9.43
CA PRO A 145 11.49 -9.75 -8.93
C PRO A 145 10.37 -8.72 -8.98
N ILE A 146 10.28 -7.90 -7.94
CA ILE A 146 9.31 -6.81 -7.84
C ILE A 146 9.98 -5.46 -8.12
N ASP A 147 9.21 -4.54 -8.69
CA ASP A 147 9.66 -3.19 -9.03
C ASP A 147 9.35 -2.19 -7.93
N PHE A 148 8.23 -2.41 -7.23
CA PHE A 148 7.70 -1.51 -6.22
C PHE A 148 6.97 -2.28 -5.13
N ALA A 149 7.03 -1.81 -3.89
CA ALA A 149 6.21 -2.32 -2.79
C ALA A 149 5.62 -1.18 -1.96
N LEU A 150 4.32 -1.25 -1.70
CA LEU A 150 3.69 -0.52 -0.60
C LEU A 150 3.75 -1.40 0.65
N ILE A 151 4.26 -0.84 1.73
CA ILE A 151 4.28 -1.45 3.06
C ILE A 151 3.42 -0.59 3.97
N ASP A 152 2.18 -1.02 4.19
CA ASP A 152 1.24 -0.39 5.11
C ASP A 152 0.90 -1.41 6.20
N GLY A 153 1.36 -1.17 7.42
CA GLY A 153 1.31 -2.16 8.48
C GLY A 153 0.21 -1.91 9.48
N TRP A 154 -0.22 -2.98 10.13
CA TRP A 154 -1.06 -2.92 11.32
C TRP A 154 -0.16 -2.91 12.56
N PRO A 155 -0.42 -2.05 13.56
CA PRO A 155 0.36 -2.06 14.81
C PRO A 155 0.17 -3.38 15.54
N LEU A 156 1.26 -3.97 16.01
CA LEU A 156 1.23 -5.14 16.89
C LEU A 156 1.48 -4.70 18.34
N PRO A 157 0.87 -5.38 19.33
CA PRO A 157 1.06 -5.04 20.75
C PRO A 157 2.47 -5.34 21.24
N ASP A 158 3.07 -6.39 20.70
CA ASP A 158 4.38 -6.89 21.12
C ASP A 158 5.24 -7.28 19.90
N GLY A 159 6.55 -7.07 20.02
CA GLY A 159 7.52 -7.46 18.99
C GLY A 159 7.67 -6.43 17.85
N PRO A 160 8.36 -6.82 16.78
CA PRO A 160 8.51 -5.97 15.60
C PRO A 160 7.17 -5.67 14.95
N SER A 161 7.03 -4.47 14.36
CA SER A 161 5.84 -4.12 13.56
C SER A 161 5.65 -5.07 12.38
N LEU A 162 4.42 -5.16 11.87
CA LEU A 162 4.20 -5.90 10.62
C LEU A 162 4.94 -5.24 9.45
N ALA A 163 5.10 -3.92 9.46
CA ALA A 163 5.88 -3.21 8.46
C ALA A 163 7.35 -3.69 8.45
N ARG A 164 7.98 -3.83 9.63
CA ARG A 164 9.33 -4.39 9.78
C ARG A 164 9.40 -5.83 9.27
N THR A 165 8.49 -6.67 9.72
CA THR A 165 8.48 -8.09 9.35
C THR A 165 8.27 -8.28 7.84
N VAL A 166 7.37 -7.51 7.22
CA VAL A 166 7.07 -7.63 5.79
C VAL A 166 8.17 -7.02 4.93
N VAL A 167 8.81 -5.92 5.35
CA VAL A 167 9.95 -5.38 4.57
C VAL A 167 11.10 -6.35 4.52
N GLU A 168 11.42 -7.07 5.60
CA GLU A 168 12.46 -8.11 5.60
C GLU A 168 12.16 -9.27 4.64
N LEU A 169 10.87 -9.59 4.45
CA LEU A 169 10.42 -10.61 3.51
C LEU A 169 10.46 -10.12 2.05
N VAL A 170 10.09 -8.86 1.81
CA VAL A 170 9.88 -8.29 0.47
C VAL A 170 11.16 -7.70 -0.11
N ALA A 171 12.02 -7.09 0.71
CA ALA A 171 13.25 -6.43 0.26
C ALA A 171 14.20 -7.34 -0.55
N PRO A 172 14.40 -8.64 -0.21
CA PRO A 172 15.21 -9.53 -1.03
C PRO A 172 14.63 -9.77 -2.45
N GLN A 173 13.31 -9.67 -2.60
CA GLN A 173 12.62 -9.85 -3.87
C GLN A 173 12.54 -8.56 -4.71
N LEU A 174 12.83 -7.41 -4.10
CA LEU A 174 12.86 -6.12 -4.80
C LEU A 174 14.14 -6.02 -5.64
N ARG A 175 14.01 -5.65 -6.91
CA ARG A 175 15.18 -5.42 -7.77
C ARG A 175 15.95 -4.16 -7.37
N VAL A 176 17.20 -4.07 -7.71
CA VAL A 176 17.97 -2.82 -7.64
C VAL A 176 17.30 -1.77 -8.55
N GLY A 177 17.16 -0.55 -8.06
CA GLY A 177 16.39 0.52 -8.71
C GLY A 177 14.87 0.42 -8.46
N GLY A 178 14.42 -0.54 -7.68
CA GLY A 178 13.04 -0.62 -7.19
C GLY A 178 12.81 0.26 -5.97
N TYR A 179 11.54 0.57 -5.69
CA TYR A 179 11.16 1.42 -4.56
C TYR A 179 10.30 0.69 -3.55
N ILE A 180 10.45 1.06 -2.29
CA ILE A 180 9.49 0.76 -1.21
C ILE A 180 8.90 2.08 -0.72
N LEU A 181 7.58 2.13 -0.56
CA LEU A 181 6.87 3.21 0.12
C LEU A 181 6.24 2.64 1.38
N ASN A 182 6.58 3.23 2.53
CA ASN A 182 5.96 2.87 3.81
C ASN A 182 5.01 3.99 4.24
N ASP A 183 3.78 3.60 4.59
CA ASP A 183 2.67 4.55 4.82
C ASP A 183 2.87 5.43 6.05
N ASN A 184 3.45 4.88 7.14
CA ASN A 184 3.43 5.52 8.46
C ASN A 184 4.83 5.82 9.01
N ALA A 185 5.90 5.48 8.30
CA ALA A 185 7.28 5.66 8.76
C ALA A 185 7.51 5.09 10.19
N GLU A 186 7.10 3.83 10.44
CA GLU A 186 7.27 3.17 11.72
C GLU A 186 8.75 3.12 12.14
N PRO A 187 9.06 3.34 13.42
CA PRO A 187 10.47 3.47 13.87
C PRO A 187 11.34 2.27 13.52
N ASP A 188 10.84 1.05 13.69
CA ASP A 188 11.60 -0.19 13.42
C ASP A 188 11.72 -0.49 11.93
N PHE A 189 10.74 -0.07 11.11
CA PHE A 189 10.87 -0.04 9.65
C PHE A 189 11.98 0.93 9.22
N LEU A 190 12.01 2.15 9.79
CA LEU A 190 13.04 3.16 9.51
C LEU A 190 14.43 2.67 9.91
N GLU A 191 14.56 1.99 11.04
CA GLU A 191 15.82 1.36 11.47
C GLU A 191 16.35 0.39 10.41
N TYR A 192 15.47 -0.47 9.86
CA TYR A 192 15.85 -1.40 8.81
C TYR A 192 16.25 -0.69 7.51
N ILE A 193 15.38 0.21 7.02
CA ILE A 193 15.55 0.78 5.69
C ILE A 193 16.74 1.76 5.62
N ARG A 194 17.12 2.36 6.76
CA ARG A 194 18.22 3.31 6.87
C ARG A 194 19.55 2.67 7.28
N ASP A 195 19.55 1.39 7.60
CA ASP A 195 20.80 0.65 7.81
C ASP A 195 21.50 0.47 6.46
N PRO A 196 22.73 1.00 6.28
CA PRO A 196 23.48 0.88 5.04
C PRO A 196 23.70 -0.58 4.59
N ALA A 197 23.71 -1.53 5.52
CA ALA A 197 23.87 -2.96 5.23
C ALA A 197 22.71 -3.53 4.39
N ASN A 198 21.53 -2.91 4.44
CA ASN A 198 20.34 -3.37 3.71
C ASN A 198 20.24 -2.82 2.28
N GLY A 199 21.17 -1.96 1.86
CA GLY A 199 21.30 -1.52 0.47
C GLY A 199 20.21 -0.55 0.00
N PHE A 200 19.74 0.32 0.89
CA PHE A 200 18.75 1.35 0.56
C PHE A 200 19.28 2.76 0.81
N ILE A 201 18.71 3.71 0.08
CA ILE A 201 18.69 5.13 0.41
C ILE A 201 17.24 5.57 0.53
N SER A 202 16.91 6.44 1.48
CA SER A 202 15.50 6.82 1.71
C SER A 202 15.34 8.27 2.16
N ILE A 203 14.10 8.74 2.01
CA ILE A 203 13.66 10.07 2.47
C ILE A 203 12.27 9.95 3.10
N THR A 204 12.03 10.76 4.14
CA THR A 204 10.69 10.94 4.69
C THR A 204 10.00 12.09 3.97
N LEU A 205 8.87 11.79 3.32
CA LEU A 205 8.02 12.77 2.65
C LEU A 205 7.00 13.34 3.64
N PRO A 206 6.64 14.64 3.54
CA PRO A 206 5.67 15.29 4.43
C PRO A 206 4.21 14.97 4.01
N ILE A 207 3.92 13.71 3.71
CA ILE A 207 2.57 13.20 3.42
C ILE A 207 2.04 12.53 4.67
N LYS A 208 0.79 12.78 5.04
CA LYS A 208 0.20 12.33 6.32
C LYS A 208 1.04 12.82 7.52
N ARG A 209 1.53 11.90 8.32
CA ARG A 209 2.42 12.15 9.48
C ARG A 209 3.88 11.77 9.20
N GLY A 210 4.19 11.49 7.96
CA GLY A 210 5.44 11.00 7.45
C GLY A 210 5.20 9.73 6.62
N THR A 211 5.70 9.74 5.40
CA THR A 211 5.69 8.60 4.47
C THR A 211 7.12 8.38 4.05
N GLU A 212 7.66 7.20 4.27
CA GLU A 212 9.05 6.91 3.88
C GLU A 212 9.09 6.34 2.47
N LEU A 213 9.90 6.95 1.62
CA LEU A 213 10.20 6.45 0.29
C LEU A 213 11.65 5.98 0.24
N ALA A 214 11.86 4.71 -0.06
CA ALA A 214 13.17 4.08 -0.13
C ALA A 214 13.46 3.54 -1.52
N LEU A 215 14.68 3.74 -1.99
CA LEU A 215 15.23 3.21 -3.24
C LEU A 215 16.27 2.14 -2.93
N LYS A 216 16.12 0.95 -3.52
CA LYS A 216 17.13 -0.11 -3.43
C LYS A 216 18.31 0.19 -4.36
N ILE A 217 19.53 0.26 -3.82
CA ILE A 217 20.75 0.58 -4.56
C ILE A 217 21.73 -0.59 -4.68
N SER A 218 21.56 -1.63 -3.87
CA SER A 218 22.40 -2.85 -3.93
C SER A 218 21.65 -4.09 -3.47
#